data_42c563278677acd6832cae5d0041a419
#
_entry.id   42c563278677acd6832cae5d0041a419
#
_cell.length_a   1.000
_cell.length_b   1.000
_cell.length_c   1.000
_cell.angle_alpha   90.00
_cell.angle_beta   90.00
_cell.angle_gamma   90.00
#
_symmetry.space_group_name_H-M   'P 1'
#
loop_
_entity.id
_entity.type
_entity.pdbx_description
1 polymer ?
#
loop_
_entity_poly.entity_id
_entity_poly.type
_entity_poly.pdbx_seq_one_letter_code
_entity_poly.pdbx_strand_id
1 'polypeptide(L)'
;MRTKLLGYLSAILLLSIISCDESTDTSEYGNWVKQSDFEGVTRSGAISFSIGDYAYVGLGSDGDDYLTDFWRFDPSKNFWQKMASFPGVGRLSTVSFSLDGKGYLGTGYNDDLDEEELNDFWEYDPDTDTWTQKADFPGSKRYAAVGFALEGNGYIGTGYDGNYLKDFWRYDPTSDSWTQAVSLYGSKRESATAFVINGQAYIATGRNNGVYLYDFWRFDPSDESWTDLTLYDEDDTYETYLSAISRYNGVSFSVDGLGYLATGISDSYTSSVYSYDPDANEWEDDITAFEGSSRSNAVAFVVSNKAYIATGRNSSQRFDDIWSFDPLAEYDEYD
;
A
#
# COMPACT_ATOMS: atom_id res chain seq x y z
N MET A 1 -67.41 27.90 66.39
CA MET A 1 -66.62 28.28 65.24
C MET A 1 -65.60 27.16 64.96
N ARG A 2 -65.87 26.37 63.89
CA ARG A 2 -64.99 25.24 63.56
C ARG A 2 -64.22 25.63 62.28
N THR A 3 -62.93 25.80 62.42
CA THR A 3 -62.02 26.07 61.35
C THR A 3 -61.59 24.74 60.71
N LYS A 4 -61.84 24.58 59.40
CA LYS A 4 -61.39 23.42 58.60
C LYS A 4 -59.98 23.70 58.10
N LEU A 5 -59.04 22.82 58.38
CA LEU A 5 -57.73 22.79 57.80
C LEU A 5 -57.81 22.02 56.51
N LEU A 6 -57.48 22.67 55.38
CA LEU A 6 -57.26 22.01 54.09
C LEU A 6 -55.80 21.59 53.98
N GLY A 7 -55.57 20.28 53.87
CA GLY A 7 -54.24 19.74 53.57
C GLY A 7 -54.01 19.71 52.05
N TYR A 8 -52.96 20.35 51.61
CA TYR A 8 -52.45 20.19 50.23
C TYR A 8 -51.53 19.00 50.13
N LEU A 9 -51.90 17.97 49.35
CA LEU A 9 -51.04 16.88 48.95
C LEU A 9 -50.25 17.36 47.72
N SER A 10 -48.95 17.61 47.91
CA SER A 10 -48.03 17.81 46.79
C SER A 10 -47.59 16.45 46.22
N ALA A 11 -48.05 16.10 45.04
CA ALA A 11 -47.56 14.98 44.30
C ALA A 11 -46.23 15.38 43.65
N ILE A 12 -45.12 14.79 44.11
CA ILE A 12 -43.82 14.92 43.46
C ILE A 12 -43.78 13.89 42.30
N LEU A 13 -43.83 14.40 41.08
CA LEU A 13 -43.66 13.62 39.87
C LEU A 13 -42.14 13.40 39.66
N LEU A 14 -41.63 12.21 39.95
CA LEU A 14 -40.29 11.82 39.58
C LEU A 14 -40.28 11.61 38.03
N LEU A 15 -39.75 12.55 37.27
CA LEU A 15 -39.31 12.29 35.91
C LEU A 15 -38.01 11.48 36.00
N SER A 16 -38.07 10.19 35.67
CA SER A 16 -36.89 9.41 35.34
C SER A 16 -36.45 9.85 33.93
N ILE A 17 -35.36 10.60 33.88
CA ILE A 17 -34.62 10.84 32.63
C ILE A 17 -33.96 9.52 32.30
N ILE A 18 -34.51 8.78 31.35
CA ILE A 18 -33.81 7.70 30.68
C ILE A 18 -32.84 8.43 29.73
N SER A 19 -31.59 8.56 30.16
CA SER A 19 -30.48 8.86 29.27
C SER A 19 -30.32 7.61 28.39
N CYS A 20 -30.77 7.66 27.15
CA CYS A 20 -30.20 6.80 26.13
C CYS A 20 -28.77 7.29 25.97
N ASP A 21 -27.84 6.54 26.50
CA ASP A 21 -26.49 6.51 26.00
C ASP A 21 -26.63 5.95 24.57
N GLU A 22 -26.64 6.81 23.56
CA GLU A 22 -26.25 6.42 22.22
C GLU A 22 -24.76 6.13 22.35
N SER A 23 -24.43 4.88 22.69
CA SER A 23 -23.13 4.33 22.32
C SER A 23 -23.14 4.40 20.80
N THR A 24 -22.46 5.37 20.22
CA THR A 24 -21.99 5.28 18.85
C THR A 24 -21.11 4.03 18.85
N ASP A 25 -21.69 2.92 18.42
CA ASP A 25 -20.98 1.68 18.15
C ASP A 25 -20.09 2.02 16.93
N THR A 26 -18.91 2.56 17.19
CA THR A 26 -17.85 2.69 16.19
C THR A 26 -17.22 1.30 16.09
N SER A 27 -17.96 0.37 15.49
CA SER A 27 -17.38 -0.90 15.11
C SER A 27 -16.32 -0.60 14.05
N GLU A 28 -15.07 -0.73 14.41
CA GLU A 28 -13.97 -0.75 13.45
C GLU A 28 -14.12 -2.02 12.60
N TYR A 29 -14.01 -1.88 11.28
CA TYR A 29 -14.07 -2.98 10.34
C TYR A 29 -12.67 -3.46 9.99
N GLY A 30 -12.59 -4.77 9.75
CA GLY A 30 -11.35 -5.42 9.39
C GLY A 30 -10.55 -5.91 10.58
N ASN A 31 -9.92 -7.06 10.43
CA ASN A 31 -9.16 -7.71 11.48
C ASN A 31 -7.76 -8.08 10.98
N TRP A 32 -6.76 -7.82 11.81
CA TRP A 32 -5.36 -8.16 11.57
C TRP A 32 -4.98 -9.39 12.36
N VAL A 33 -4.36 -10.35 11.71
CA VAL A 33 -3.89 -11.59 12.36
C VAL A 33 -2.41 -11.78 12.08
N LYS A 34 -1.61 -11.87 13.14
CA LYS A 34 -0.19 -12.16 13.00
C LYS A 34 0.01 -13.58 12.45
N GLN A 35 0.83 -13.69 11.41
CA GLN A 35 1.22 -14.95 10.79
C GLN A 35 2.61 -15.40 11.25
N SER A 36 3.15 -16.49 10.68
CA SER A 36 4.55 -16.88 10.90
C SER A 36 5.48 -15.77 10.38
N ASP A 37 6.54 -15.50 11.12
CA ASP A 37 7.53 -14.50 10.71
C ASP A 37 8.18 -14.90 9.36
N PHE A 38 8.66 -13.91 8.63
CA PHE A 38 9.38 -14.09 7.39
C PHE A 38 10.70 -14.82 7.65
N GLU A 39 10.97 -15.89 6.91
CA GLU A 39 12.14 -16.77 7.09
C GLU A 39 13.48 -16.14 6.65
N GLY A 40 13.45 -15.03 5.91
CA GLY A 40 14.63 -14.24 5.58
C GLY A 40 15.03 -13.30 6.72
N VAL A 41 16.12 -12.57 6.53
CA VAL A 41 16.54 -11.55 7.51
C VAL A 41 15.56 -10.38 7.53
N THR A 42 15.48 -9.67 8.66
CA THR A 42 14.72 -8.41 8.80
C THR A 42 15.14 -7.42 7.73
N ARG A 43 14.18 -6.77 7.06
CA ARG A 43 14.48 -5.90 5.92
C ARG A 43 13.49 -4.78 5.71
N SER A 44 13.89 -3.80 4.91
CA SER A 44 13.02 -2.73 4.42
C SER A 44 13.30 -2.42 2.95
N GLY A 45 12.32 -1.83 2.25
CA GLY A 45 12.45 -1.52 0.82
C GLY A 45 12.55 -2.75 -0.08
N ALA A 46 12.03 -3.88 0.40
CA ALA A 46 11.88 -5.13 -0.35
C ALA A 46 10.90 -4.98 -1.51
N ILE A 47 10.85 -5.98 -2.37
CA ILE A 47 9.80 -6.16 -3.38
C ILE A 47 8.79 -7.19 -2.93
N SER A 48 7.55 -7.10 -3.47
CA SER A 48 6.56 -8.17 -3.38
C SER A 48 5.67 -8.22 -4.61
N PHE A 49 5.20 -9.40 -4.95
CA PHE A 49 4.13 -9.63 -5.91
C PHE A 49 3.45 -10.98 -5.65
N SER A 50 2.23 -11.15 -6.17
CA SER A 50 1.47 -12.40 -6.03
C SER A 50 1.31 -13.07 -7.38
N ILE A 51 1.49 -14.40 -7.42
CA ILE A 51 1.25 -15.22 -8.62
C ILE A 51 0.47 -16.47 -8.17
N GLY A 52 -0.75 -16.63 -8.69
CA GLY A 52 -1.64 -17.71 -8.29
C GLY A 52 -1.93 -17.67 -6.79
N ASP A 53 -1.70 -18.79 -6.12
CA ASP A 53 -1.97 -18.94 -4.69
C ASP A 53 -0.77 -18.58 -3.79
N TYR A 54 0.24 -17.92 -4.33
CA TYR A 54 1.48 -17.62 -3.63
C TYR A 54 1.84 -16.13 -3.70
N ALA A 55 2.49 -15.65 -2.65
CA ALA A 55 3.19 -14.38 -2.69
C ALA A 55 4.71 -14.59 -2.74
N TYR A 56 5.40 -13.61 -3.27
CA TYR A 56 6.86 -13.61 -3.39
C TYR A 56 7.41 -12.32 -2.78
N VAL A 57 8.47 -12.45 -1.97
CA VAL A 57 9.13 -11.34 -1.28
C VAL A 57 10.64 -11.51 -1.39
N GLY A 58 11.36 -10.43 -1.62
CA GLY A 58 12.82 -10.48 -1.69
C GLY A 58 13.49 -9.13 -1.84
N LEU A 59 14.79 -9.12 -1.99
CA LEU A 59 15.59 -7.90 -2.11
C LEU A 59 15.44 -6.98 -0.88
N GLY A 60 15.66 -5.68 -1.06
CA GLY A 60 15.66 -4.71 0.04
C GLY A 60 17.00 -4.65 0.75
N SER A 61 17.03 -4.07 1.95
CA SER A 61 18.25 -3.95 2.77
C SER A 61 17.94 -4.30 4.22
N ASP A 62 18.88 -5.00 4.87
CA ASP A 62 18.87 -5.25 6.32
C ASP A 62 19.51 -4.10 7.11
N GLY A 63 20.10 -3.13 6.40
CA GLY A 63 20.74 -1.94 6.92
C GLY A 63 22.23 -1.91 6.79
N ASP A 64 22.83 -3.06 6.64
CA ASP A 64 24.26 -3.23 6.39
C ASP A 64 24.48 -3.66 4.91
N ASP A 65 23.62 -4.55 4.40
CA ASP A 65 23.74 -5.14 3.07
C ASP A 65 22.49 -4.92 2.21
N TYR A 66 22.67 -4.83 0.88
CA TYR A 66 21.62 -4.94 -0.12
C TYR A 66 21.40 -6.40 -0.50
N LEU A 67 20.20 -6.87 -0.29
CA LEU A 67 19.86 -8.30 -0.34
C LEU A 67 19.48 -8.75 -1.75
N THR A 68 19.74 -10.03 -2.05
CA THR A 68 19.34 -10.67 -3.31
C THR A 68 18.53 -11.95 -3.10
N ASP A 69 18.34 -12.37 -1.84
CA ASP A 69 17.53 -13.54 -1.54
C ASP A 69 16.07 -13.32 -1.90
N PHE A 70 15.39 -14.42 -2.24
CA PHE A 70 14.01 -14.38 -2.74
C PHE A 70 13.24 -15.56 -2.17
N TRP A 71 12.00 -15.30 -1.78
CA TRP A 71 11.20 -16.22 -1.01
C TRP A 71 9.75 -16.25 -1.51
N ARG A 72 9.13 -17.43 -1.42
CA ARG A 72 7.71 -17.66 -1.69
C ARG A 72 6.97 -17.97 -0.42
N PHE A 73 5.85 -17.29 -0.21
CA PHE A 73 4.91 -17.54 0.88
C PHE A 73 3.73 -18.38 0.41
N ASP A 74 3.43 -19.45 1.13
CA ASP A 74 2.23 -20.29 0.98
C ASP A 74 1.27 -19.96 2.13
N PRO A 75 0.22 -19.14 1.92
CA PRO A 75 -0.70 -18.74 2.99
C PRO A 75 -1.53 -19.92 3.53
N SER A 76 -1.78 -20.95 2.71
CA SER A 76 -2.53 -22.13 3.15
C SER A 76 -1.78 -22.97 4.19
N LYS A 77 -0.46 -22.87 4.21
CA LYS A 77 0.43 -23.56 5.15
C LYS A 77 1.10 -22.62 6.15
N ASN A 78 0.90 -21.31 5.96
CA ASN A 78 1.62 -20.29 6.71
C ASN A 78 3.14 -20.54 6.71
N PHE A 79 3.71 -20.73 5.50
CA PHE A 79 5.07 -21.25 5.33
C PHE A 79 5.82 -20.52 4.22
N TRP A 80 7.08 -20.22 4.49
CA TRP A 80 8.02 -19.62 3.56
C TRP A 80 8.94 -20.65 2.92
N GLN A 81 9.19 -20.51 1.64
CA GLN A 81 10.16 -21.32 0.89
C GLN A 81 11.16 -20.42 0.19
N LYS A 82 12.44 -20.71 0.37
CA LYS A 82 13.49 -20.02 -0.37
C LYS A 82 13.46 -20.43 -1.84
N MET A 83 13.49 -19.44 -2.72
CA MET A 83 13.52 -19.58 -4.18
C MET A 83 14.88 -19.16 -4.73
N ALA A 84 15.05 -19.25 -6.06
CA ALA A 84 16.27 -18.79 -6.73
C ALA A 84 16.54 -17.32 -6.43
N SER A 85 17.71 -17.05 -5.86
CA SER A 85 18.13 -15.68 -5.57
C SER A 85 18.16 -14.83 -6.83
N PHE A 86 17.85 -13.56 -6.70
CA PHE A 86 17.95 -12.59 -7.77
C PHE A 86 19.41 -12.51 -8.28
N PRO A 87 19.66 -12.69 -9.59
CA PRO A 87 21.02 -12.73 -10.12
C PRO A 87 21.62 -11.34 -10.38
N GLY A 88 20.79 -10.29 -10.34
CA GLY A 88 21.25 -8.90 -10.49
C GLY A 88 21.80 -8.32 -9.20
N VAL A 89 22.03 -7.03 -9.19
CA VAL A 89 22.58 -6.32 -8.03
C VAL A 89 21.51 -6.19 -6.94
N GLY A 90 21.88 -6.47 -5.69
CA GLY A 90 21.03 -6.23 -4.51
C GLY A 90 20.64 -4.75 -4.42
N ARG A 91 19.40 -4.47 -4.08
CA ARG A 91 18.82 -3.11 -4.15
C ARG A 91 17.58 -2.94 -3.28
N LEU A 92 17.21 -1.73 -3.01
CA LEU A 92 15.96 -1.36 -2.35
C LEU A 92 15.13 -0.38 -3.19
N SER A 93 13.89 -0.11 -2.77
CA SER A 93 12.97 0.85 -3.42
C SER A 93 12.78 0.58 -4.91
N THR A 94 12.73 -0.70 -5.25
CA THR A 94 12.58 -1.27 -6.58
C THR A 94 11.09 -1.39 -6.91
N VAL A 95 10.72 -1.14 -8.15
CA VAL A 95 9.36 -1.43 -8.64
C VAL A 95 9.19 -2.93 -8.83
N SER A 96 8.02 -3.45 -8.46
CA SER A 96 7.65 -4.84 -8.78
C SER A 96 6.15 -4.98 -9.03
N PHE A 97 5.78 -5.92 -9.88
CA PHE A 97 4.39 -6.31 -10.16
C PHE A 97 4.33 -7.72 -10.76
N SER A 98 3.15 -8.33 -10.74
CA SER A 98 2.88 -9.56 -11.47
C SER A 98 2.11 -9.26 -12.76
N LEU A 99 2.44 -10.00 -13.84
CA LEU A 99 1.81 -9.91 -15.13
C LEU A 99 1.85 -11.28 -15.81
N ASP A 100 0.70 -11.78 -16.28
CA ASP A 100 0.57 -13.05 -17.00
C ASP A 100 1.24 -14.25 -16.32
N GLY A 101 1.11 -14.36 -15.01
CA GLY A 101 1.66 -15.45 -14.22
C GLY A 101 3.18 -15.37 -13.99
N LYS A 102 3.81 -14.26 -14.31
CA LYS A 102 5.22 -13.96 -14.07
C LYS A 102 5.36 -12.80 -13.07
N GLY A 103 6.49 -12.73 -12.39
CA GLY A 103 6.89 -11.58 -11.59
C GLY A 103 7.85 -10.68 -12.37
N TYR A 104 7.71 -9.38 -12.21
CA TYR A 104 8.61 -8.41 -12.84
C TYR A 104 9.16 -7.47 -11.77
N LEU A 105 10.42 -7.07 -11.95
CA LEU A 105 11.05 -6.03 -11.13
C LEU A 105 12.02 -5.19 -11.97
N GLY A 106 12.19 -3.94 -11.58
CA GLY A 106 13.16 -3.06 -12.23
C GLY A 106 13.40 -1.78 -11.44
N THR A 107 14.37 -1.01 -11.89
CA THR A 107 14.79 0.22 -11.19
C THR A 107 15.35 -0.08 -9.79
N GLY A 108 15.43 0.92 -8.91
CA GLY A 108 15.89 0.73 -7.54
C GLY A 108 17.18 1.48 -7.23
N TYR A 109 17.66 1.30 -6.03
CA TYR A 109 18.77 2.04 -5.44
C TYR A 109 19.75 1.15 -4.70
N ASN A 110 21.07 1.44 -4.88
CA ASN A 110 22.16 0.81 -4.14
C ASN A 110 23.34 1.79 -4.08
N ASP A 111 23.63 2.34 -2.90
CA ASP A 111 24.70 3.33 -2.70
C ASP A 111 26.14 2.73 -2.56
N ASP A 112 26.25 1.40 -2.68
CA ASP A 112 27.55 0.75 -2.85
C ASP A 112 28.09 0.85 -4.28
N LEU A 113 27.28 1.36 -5.22
CA LEU A 113 27.63 1.49 -6.63
C LEU A 113 28.07 2.92 -6.97
N ASP A 114 28.92 3.05 -8.02
CA ASP A 114 29.29 4.35 -8.57
C ASP A 114 28.08 5.10 -9.17
N GLU A 115 27.12 4.35 -9.73
CA GLU A 115 25.81 4.83 -10.18
C GLU A 115 24.74 4.17 -9.30
N GLU A 116 24.22 4.90 -8.34
CA GLU A 116 23.37 4.40 -7.27
C GLU A 116 21.98 4.02 -7.75
N GLU A 117 21.43 4.72 -8.75
CA GLU A 117 20.14 4.41 -9.35
C GLU A 117 20.28 3.38 -10.48
N LEU A 118 19.26 2.54 -10.62
CA LEU A 118 19.25 1.41 -11.54
C LEU A 118 18.08 1.54 -12.55
N ASN A 119 18.23 0.89 -13.71
CA ASN A 119 17.18 0.80 -14.73
C ASN A 119 17.08 -0.57 -15.41
N ASP A 120 17.85 -1.56 -14.98
CA ASP A 120 17.69 -2.92 -15.46
C ASP A 120 16.30 -3.46 -15.09
N PHE A 121 15.78 -4.36 -15.94
CA PHE A 121 14.45 -4.93 -15.78
C PHE A 121 14.51 -6.45 -15.93
N TRP A 122 13.75 -7.16 -15.08
CA TRP A 122 13.85 -8.60 -14.95
C TRP A 122 12.48 -9.26 -14.82
N GLU A 123 12.38 -10.45 -15.37
CA GLU A 123 11.24 -11.35 -15.26
C GLU A 123 11.61 -12.57 -14.42
N TYR A 124 10.72 -12.94 -13.50
CA TYR A 124 10.77 -14.18 -12.73
C TYR A 124 9.70 -15.16 -13.23
N ASP A 125 10.12 -16.37 -13.54
CA ASP A 125 9.25 -17.47 -13.92
C ASP A 125 9.11 -18.44 -12.74
N PRO A 126 7.93 -18.54 -12.11
CA PRO A 126 7.71 -19.42 -10.97
C PRO A 126 7.69 -20.90 -11.34
N ASP A 127 7.39 -21.26 -12.59
CA ASP A 127 7.34 -22.65 -13.04
C ASP A 127 8.73 -23.28 -13.15
N THR A 128 9.72 -22.47 -13.50
CA THR A 128 11.13 -22.88 -13.66
C THR A 128 12.02 -22.41 -12.52
N ASP A 129 11.52 -21.55 -11.63
CA ASP A 129 12.29 -20.87 -10.57
C ASP A 129 13.53 -20.16 -11.14
N THR A 130 13.35 -19.35 -12.18
CA THR A 130 14.44 -18.66 -12.88
C THR A 130 14.16 -17.20 -13.13
N TRP A 131 15.23 -16.41 -13.14
CA TRP A 131 15.22 -15.00 -13.51
C TRP A 131 15.77 -14.80 -14.91
N THR A 132 15.16 -13.93 -15.69
CA THR A 132 15.61 -13.55 -17.04
C THR A 132 15.65 -12.02 -17.13
N GLN A 133 16.80 -11.48 -17.54
CA GLN A 133 16.89 -10.05 -17.84
C GLN A 133 16.11 -9.73 -19.11
N LYS A 134 15.31 -8.67 -19.05
CA LYS A 134 14.49 -8.14 -20.13
C LYS A 134 15.07 -6.84 -20.66
N ALA A 135 14.40 -6.21 -21.61
CA ALA A 135 14.78 -4.88 -22.09
C ALA A 135 14.79 -3.87 -20.95
N ASP A 136 15.91 -3.21 -20.74
CA ASP A 136 16.09 -2.22 -19.69
C ASP A 136 15.01 -1.12 -19.75
N PHE A 137 14.63 -0.63 -18.61
CA PHE A 137 13.71 0.49 -18.49
C PHE A 137 14.32 1.74 -19.18
N PRO A 138 13.66 2.33 -20.18
CA PRO A 138 14.25 3.38 -21.03
C PRO A 138 14.19 4.78 -20.44
N GLY A 139 13.44 4.98 -19.34
CA GLY A 139 13.47 6.22 -18.59
C GLY A 139 14.79 6.42 -17.86
N SER A 140 14.97 7.54 -17.17
CA SER A 140 16.15 7.74 -16.33
C SER A 140 16.24 6.62 -15.28
N LYS A 141 17.47 6.24 -14.91
CA LYS A 141 17.74 5.40 -13.75
C LYS A 141 17.07 6.04 -12.54
N ARG A 142 16.32 5.25 -11.74
CA ARG A 142 15.50 5.81 -10.66
C ARG A 142 15.18 4.82 -9.57
N TYR A 143 14.71 5.31 -8.44
CA TYR A 143 14.15 4.52 -7.36
C TYR A 143 12.84 5.13 -6.84
N ALA A 144 12.17 4.42 -5.93
CA ALA A 144 10.92 4.86 -5.30
C ALA A 144 9.84 5.28 -6.33
N ALA A 145 9.86 4.64 -7.49
CA ALA A 145 8.83 4.71 -8.52
C ALA A 145 7.63 3.83 -8.15
N VAL A 146 6.51 4.02 -8.82
CA VAL A 146 5.38 3.09 -8.76
C VAL A 146 5.36 2.18 -9.97
N GLY A 147 4.81 0.96 -9.79
CA GLY A 147 4.57 0.03 -10.88
C GLY A 147 3.30 -0.77 -10.67
N PHE A 148 2.64 -1.09 -11.77
CA PHE A 148 1.42 -1.89 -11.79
C PHE A 148 1.26 -2.57 -13.15
N ALA A 149 0.37 -3.55 -13.23
CA ALA A 149 0.02 -4.24 -14.48
C ALA A 149 -1.46 -4.00 -14.82
N LEU A 150 -1.74 -3.68 -16.08
CA LEU A 150 -3.08 -3.48 -16.63
C LEU A 150 -3.14 -4.02 -18.06
N GLU A 151 -4.22 -4.73 -18.42
CA GLU A 151 -4.53 -5.18 -19.78
C GLU A 151 -3.33 -5.83 -20.48
N GLY A 152 -2.62 -6.73 -19.78
CA GLY A 152 -1.49 -7.47 -20.34
C GLY A 152 -0.20 -6.63 -20.53
N ASN A 153 -0.13 -5.43 -19.95
CA ASN A 153 1.04 -4.57 -19.98
C ASN A 153 1.50 -4.20 -18.56
N GLY A 154 2.81 -4.01 -18.39
CA GLY A 154 3.38 -3.42 -17.18
C GLY A 154 3.52 -1.90 -17.32
N TYR A 155 3.39 -1.18 -16.24
CA TYR A 155 3.59 0.27 -16.19
C TYR A 155 4.56 0.64 -15.07
N ILE A 156 5.51 1.53 -15.37
CA ILE A 156 6.42 2.13 -14.40
C ILE A 156 6.42 3.64 -14.57
N GLY A 157 6.30 4.37 -13.46
CA GLY A 157 6.34 5.83 -13.50
C GLY A 157 6.65 6.47 -12.16
N THR A 158 6.77 7.78 -12.17
CA THR A 158 7.19 8.58 -11.01
C THR A 158 8.60 8.23 -10.50
N GLY A 159 8.90 8.46 -9.23
CA GLY A 159 10.19 8.13 -8.64
C GLY A 159 11.16 9.30 -8.60
N TYR A 160 12.44 8.98 -8.33
CA TYR A 160 13.51 9.96 -8.14
C TYR A 160 14.80 9.53 -8.85
N ASP A 161 15.43 10.47 -9.57
CA ASP A 161 16.70 10.34 -10.29
C ASP A 161 17.67 11.48 -9.96
N GLY A 162 17.55 12.07 -8.77
CA GLY A 162 18.10 13.40 -8.45
C GLY A 162 17.03 14.49 -8.61
N ASN A 163 15.93 14.19 -9.32
CA ASN A 163 14.73 15.02 -9.44
C ASN A 163 13.50 14.17 -9.22
N TYR A 164 12.43 14.77 -8.72
CA TYR A 164 11.13 14.11 -8.66
C TYR A 164 10.55 13.96 -10.06
N LEU A 165 9.97 12.80 -10.36
CA LEU A 165 9.52 12.43 -11.70
C LEU A 165 8.00 12.25 -11.75
N LYS A 166 7.43 12.27 -12.97
CA LYS A 166 6.02 12.00 -13.23
C LYS A 166 5.75 11.35 -14.59
N ASP A 167 6.82 11.03 -15.33
CA ASP A 167 6.73 10.28 -16.58
C ASP A 167 6.28 8.86 -16.30
N PHE A 168 5.59 8.25 -17.27
CA PHE A 168 5.19 6.86 -17.26
C PHE A 168 5.63 6.15 -18.52
N TRP A 169 5.89 4.85 -18.39
CA TRP A 169 6.32 3.96 -19.46
C TRP A 169 5.53 2.67 -19.38
N ARG A 170 5.11 2.18 -20.53
CA ARG A 170 4.39 0.93 -20.71
C ARG A 170 5.32 -0.13 -21.28
N TYR A 171 5.35 -1.29 -20.65
CA TYR A 171 6.08 -2.49 -21.08
C TYR A 171 5.13 -3.49 -21.69
N ASP A 172 5.44 -3.94 -22.91
CA ASP A 172 4.77 -5.06 -23.58
C ASP A 172 5.63 -6.32 -23.43
N PRO A 173 5.20 -7.33 -22.66
CA PRO A 173 5.96 -8.56 -22.44
C PRO A 173 6.07 -9.43 -23.69
N THR A 174 5.15 -9.28 -24.67
CA THR A 174 5.14 -10.06 -25.90
C THR A 174 6.29 -9.66 -26.83
N SER A 175 6.54 -8.35 -26.93
CA SER A 175 7.60 -7.78 -27.77
C SER A 175 8.89 -7.47 -27.00
N ASP A 176 8.89 -7.66 -25.67
CA ASP A 176 9.98 -7.24 -24.77
C ASP A 176 10.41 -5.79 -25.05
N SER A 177 9.47 -4.87 -25.05
CA SER A 177 9.74 -3.48 -25.42
C SER A 177 8.92 -2.49 -24.60
N TRP A 178 9.47 -1.28 -24.51
CA TRP A 178 8.89 -0.16 -23.78
C TRP A 178 8.37 0.92 -24.72
N THR A 179 7.27 1.54 -24.35
CA THR A 179 6.72 2.73 -24.99
C THR A 179 6.42 3.78 -23.94
N GLN A 180 6.74 5.04 -24.21
CA GLN A 180 6.39 6.11 -23.30
C GLN A 180 4.86 6.28 -23.26
N ALA A 181 4.29 6.20 -22.08
CA ALA A 181 2.87 6.43 -21.82
C ALA A 181 2.62 7.89 -21.41
N VAL A 182 1.35 8.25 -21.26
CA VAL A 182 0.97 9.59 -20.81
C VAL A 182 1.45 9.81 -19.36
N SER A 183 2.22 10.89 -19.16
CA SER A 183 2.71 11.27 -17.83
C SER A 183 1.57 11.59 -16.88
N LEU A 184 1.77 11.31 -15.58
CA LEU A 184 0.84 11.74 -14.53
C LEU A 184 0.54 13.24 -14.64
N TYR A 185 -0.73 13.62 -14.63
CA TYR A 185 -1.11 15.04 -14.68
C TYR A 185 -0.83 15.75 -13.36
N GLY A 186 -0.83 15.01 -12.24
CA GLY A 186 -0.50 15.51 -10.91
C GLY A 186 0.95 15.95 -10.71
N SER A 187 1.29 16.20 -9.47
CA SER A 187 2.63 16.60 -9.08
C SER A 187 3.65 15.49 -9.34
N LYS A 188 4.88 15.89 -9.68
CA LYS A 188 6.06 15.01 -9.65
C LYS A 188 6.21 14.42 -8.25
N ARG A 189 6.59 13.15 -8.13
CA ARG A 189 6.67 12.50 -6.83
C ARG A 189 7.57 11.27 -6.79
N GLU A 190 8.03 10.95 -5.60
CA GLU A 190 8.62 9.66 -5.25
C GLU A 190 7.84 9.02 -4.11
N SER A 191 8.07 7.72 -3.88
CA SER A 191 7.52 6.99 -2.71
C SER A 191 5.99 7.08 -2.59
N ALA A 192 5.31 7.20 -3.71
CA ALA A 192 3.87 7.09 -3.83
C ALA A 192 3.43 5.63 -3.71
N THR A 193 2.14 5.42 -3.58
CA THR A 193 1.51 4.10 -3.66
C THR A 193 0.68 3.97 -4.93
N ALA A 194 0.55 2.73 -5.42
CA ALA A 194 -0.32 2.42 -6.54
C ALA A 194 -1.07 1.10 -6.28
N PHE A 195 -2.34 1.06 -6.66
CA PHE A 195 -3.17 -0.15 -6.62
C PHE A 195 -4.10 -0.20 -7.83
N VAL A 196 -4.62 -1.38 -8.12
CA VAL A 196 -5.49 -1.60 -9.29
C VAL A 196 -6.85 -2.12 -8.81
N ILE A 197 -7.93 -1.47 -9.25
CA ILE A 197 -9.31 -1.90 -9.03
C ILE A 197 -10.05 -1.86 -10.36
N ASN A 198 -10.80 -2.91 -10.69
CA ASN A 198 -11.67 -2.97 -11.86
C ASN A 198 -10.98 -2.58 -13.18
N GLY A 199 -9.70 -2.95 -13.35
CA GLY A 199 -8.93 -2.67 -14.58
C GLY A 199 -8.46 -1.22 -14.71
N GLN A 200 -8.48 -0.44 -13.65
CA GLN A 200 -7.95 0.92 -13.57
C GLN A 200 -6.88 1.00 -12.48
N ALA A 201 -5.82 1.79 -12.71
CA ALA A 201 -4.80 2.02 -11.68
C ALA A 201 -5.05 3.33 -10.95
N TYR A 202 -4.77 3.30 -9.68
CA TYR A 202 -4.90 4.46 -8.79
C TYR A 202 -3.55 4.80 -8.19
N ILE A 203 -3.21 6.09 -8.17
CA ILE A 203 -1.98 6.61 -7.57
C ILE A 203 -2.33 7.63 -6.52
N ALA A 204 -1.82 7.39 -5.32
CA ALA A 204 -2.01 8.26 -4.17
C ALA A 204 -0.68 8.56 -3.49
N THR A 205 -0.63 9.65 -2.76
CA THR A 205 0.43 9.94 -1.80
C THR A 205 1.82 10.20 -2.41
N GLY A 206 2.87 9.97 -1.63
CA GLY A 206 4.24 10.28 -2.01
C GLY A 206 4.66 11.67 -1.56
N ARG A 207 5.85 12.08 -1.97
CA ARG A 207 6.39 13.40 -1.63
C ARG A 207 7.06 14.09 -2.82
N ASN A 208 7.11 15.41 -2.75
CA ASN A 208 7.83 16.29 -3.66
C ASN A 208 8.48 17.44 -2.89
N ASN A 209 9.81 17.55 -2.93
CA ASN A 209 10.55 18.60 -2.21
C ASN A 209 10.17 18.75 -0.72
N GLY A 210 9.99 17.62 -0.02
CA GLY A 210 9.62 17.60 1.40
C GLY A 210 8.14 17.85 1.69
N VAL A 211 7.32 18.08 0.66
CA VAL A 211 5.86 18.19 0.79
C VAL A 211 5.25 16.81 0.57
N TYR A 212 4.43 16.36 1.49
CA TYR A 212 3.65 15.14 1.35
C TYR A 212 2.43 15.45 0.49
N LEU A 213 2.19 14.59 -0.49
CA LEU A 213 1.12 14.79 -1.46
C LEU A 213 -0.14 14.04 -1.01
N TYR A 214 -1.27 14.62 -1.28
CA TYR A 214 -2.60 14.07 -0.99
C TYR A 214 -3.48 13.96 -2.24
N ASP A 215 -3.01 14.47 -3.40
CA ASP A 215 -3.71 14.34 -4.66
C ASP A 215 -3.84 12.87 -5.06
N PHE A 216 -5.00 12.52 -5.61
CA PHE A 216 -5.39 11.16 -5.94
C PHE A 216 -5.79 11.06 -7.40
N TRP A 217 -5.21 10.11 -8.11
CA TRP A 217 -5.30 10.01 -9.56
C TRP A 217 -5.69 8.62 -10.00
N ARG A 218 -6.59 8.53 -10.97
CA ARG A 218 -6.99 7.29 -11.63
C ARG A 218 -6.48 7.29 -13.07
N PHE A 219 -5.86 6.20 -13.48
CA PHE A 219 -5.45 5.92 -14.85
C PHE A 219 -6.40 4.93 -15.51
N ASP A 220 -6.91 5.31 -16.68
CA ASP A 220 -7.69 4.45 -17.54
C ASP A 220 -6.82 3.99 -18.74
N PRO A 221 -6.52 2.68 -18.87
CA PRO A 221 -5.67 2.17 -19.95
C PRO A 221 -6.35 2.21 -21.30
N SER A 222 -7.68 2.27 -21.38
CA SER A 222 -8.44 2.21 -22.65
C SER A 222 -8.22 3.43 -23.53
N ASP A 223 -7.98 4.60 -22.93
CA ASP A 223 -7.68 5.86 -23.62
C ASP A 223 -6.38 6.52 -23.16
N GLU A 224 -5.64 5.84 -22.27
CA GLU A 224 -4.39 6.31 -21.64
C GLU A 224 -4.57 7.68 -20.95
N SER A 225 -5.68 7.90 -20.24
CA SER A 225 -5.99 9.17 -19.58
C SER A 225 -5.85 9.11 -18.07
N TRP A 226 -5.54 10.26 -17.47
CA TRP A 226 -5.54 10.46 -16.02
C TRP A 226 -6.74 11.29 -15.61
N THR A 227 -7.49 10.83 -14.61
CA THR A 227 -8.58 11.56 -13.97
C THR A 227 -8.14 11.99 -12.58
N ASP A 228 -8.31 13.27 -12.26
CA ASP A 228 -8.14 13.78 -10.90
C ASP A 228 -9.36 13.38 -10.06
N LEU A 229 -9.12 12.60 -9.02
CA LEU A 229 -10.11 12.17 -8.05
C LEU A 229 -9.97 12.93 -6.73
N THR A 230 -9.09 13.91 -6.69
CA THR A 230 -8.90 14.78 -5.53
C THR A 230 -10.16 15.60 -5.37
N LEU A 231 -10.99 15.24 -4.40
CA LEU A 231 -12.22 15.98 -4.13
C LEU A 231 -11.87 17.29 -3.41
N TYR A 232 -12.20 18.39 -4.03
CA TYR A 232 -12.19 19.71 -3.43
C TYR A 232 -13.63 20.01 -2.99
N ASP A 233 -13.92 19.85 -1.70
CA ASP A 233 -15.22 20.23 -1.17
C ASP A 233 -15.22 21.71 -0.76
N GLU A 234 -16.33 22.42 -1.05
CA GLU A 234 -16.51 23.81 -0.65
C GLU A 234 -16.69 23.98 0.88
N ASP A 235 -16.85 22.87 1.63
CA ASP A 235 -17.20 22.87 3.05
C ASP A 235 -16.03 22.49 4.02
N ASP A 236 -14.78 22.51 3.59
CA ASP A 236 -13.55 22.24 4.43
C ASP A 236 -13.47 20.84 5.09
N THR A 237 -14.53 20.03 5.07
CA THR A 237 -14.55 18.71 5.74
C THR A 237 -13.74 17.67 4.99
N TYR A 238 -13.74 17.71 3.67
CA TYR A 238 -13.04 16.73 2.83
C TYR A 238 -11.53 16.99 2.71
N GLU A 239 -11.08 18.25 2.76
CA GLU A 239 -9.65 18.58 2.82
C GLU A 239 -8.98 17.94 4.05
N THR A 240 -9.73 17.74 5.13
CA THR A 240 -9.25 17.07 6.34
C THR A 240 -8.97 15.59 6.08
N TYR A 241 -9.82 14.88 5.34
CA TYR A 241 -9.61 13.48 4.96
C TYR A 241 -8.45 13.31 3.99
N LEU A 242 -8.38 14.13 2.95
CA LEU A 242 -7.26 14.08 1.99
C LEU A 242 -5.92 14.35 2.64
N SER A 243 -5.85 15.31 3.58
CA SER A 243 -4.64 15.55 4.35
C SER A 243 -4.27 14.36 5.26
N ALA A 244 -5.27 13.61 5.75
CA ALA A 244 -5.06 12.44 6.60
C ALA A 244 -4.42 11.27 5.86
N ILE A 245 -4.73 11.05 4.57
CA ILE A 245 -4.07 10.01 3.76
C ILE A 245 -2.64 10.40 3.34
N SER A 246 -2.25 11.67 3.49
CA SER A 246 -0.97 12.21 3.04
C SER A 246 0.21 11.53 3.74
N ARG A 247 1.02 10.81 2.97
CA ARG A 247 2.18 10.05 3.45
C ARG A 247 3.15 9.70 2.33
N TYR A 248 4.27 9.12 2.69
CA TYR A 248 5.20 8.50 1.74
C TYR A 248 5.74 7.17 2.32
N ASN A 249 6.25 6.29 1.45
CA ASN A 249 6.73 4.96 1.83
C ASN A 249 5.68 4.11 2.59
N GLY A 250 4.39 4.35 2.34
CA GLY A 250 3.30 3.47 2.75
C GLY A 250 3.17 2.28 1.81
N VAL A 251 2.21 1.42 2.09
CA VAL A 251 1.79 0.33 1.23
C VAL A 251 0.35 0.51 0.78
N SER A 252 0.00 -0.06 -0.37
CA SER A 252 -1.37 -0.12 -0.84
C SER A 252 -1.69 -1.48 -1.44
N PHE A 253 -2.94 -1.85 -1.40
CA PHE A 253 -3.45 -3.12 -1.95
C PHE A 253 -4.94 -2.97 -2.28
N SER A 254 -5.49 -3.97 -3.00
CA SER A 254 -6.92 -4.01 -3.32
C SER A 254 -7.51 -5.35 -2.90
N VAL A 255 -8.60 -5.31 -2.15
CA VAL A 255 -9.36 -6.49 -1.70
C VAL A 255 -10.85 -6.17 -1.83
N ASP A 256 -11.66 -7.11 -2.27
CA ASP A 256 -13.13 -6.99 -2.38
C ASP A 256 -13.63 -5.77 -3.15
N GLY A 257 -12.85 -5.32 -4.14
CA GLY A 257 -13.20 -4.15 -4.97
C GLY A 257 -12.90 -2.80 -4.34
N LEU A 258 -12.34 -2.76 -3.14
CA LEU A 258 -11.86 -1.57 -2.45
C LEU A 258 -10.35 -1.44 -2.56
N GLY A 259 -9.85 -0.20 -2.53
CA GLY A 259 -8.43 0.10 -2.37
C GLY A 259 -8.10 0.37 -0.91
N TYR A 260 -6.90 -0.02 -0.49
CA TYR A 260 -6.44 0.23 0.88
C TYR A 260 -5.09 0.92 0.86
N LEU A 261 -4.91 1.84 1.81
CA LEU A 261 -3.66 2.53 2.07
C LEU A 261 -3.29 2.34 3.53
N ALA A 262 -2.10 1.84 3.81
CA ALA A 262 -1.67 1.53 5.16
C ALA A 262 -0.22 1.94 5.42
N THR A 263 0.13 2.13 6.68
CA THR A 263 1.51 2.39 7.15
C THR A 263 2.16 3.63 6.51
N GLY A 264 3.49 3.71 6.50
CA GLY A 264 4.22 4.83 5.89
C GLY A 264 4.67 5.89 6.89
N ILE A 265 5.03 7.05 6.36
CA ILE A 265 5.42 8.23 7.14
C ILE A 265 4.49 9.38 6.74
N SER A 266 3.73 9.83 7.71
CA SER A 266 3.07 11.12 7.77
C SER A 266 3.91 11.97 8.72
N ASP A 267 3.62 12.77 9.55
CA ASP A 267 4.57 13.46 10.48
C ASP A 267 5.51 12.49 11.22
N SER A 268 5.06 11.26 11.44
CA SER A 268 5.83 10.15 12.02
C SER A 268 5.47 8.83 11.34
N TYR A 269 6.11 7.73 11.75
CA TYR A 269 5.69 6.39 11.33
C TYR A 269 4.26 6.16 11.80
N THR A 270 3.40 5.72 10.88
CA THR A 270 1.97 5.51 11.16
C THR A 270 1.56 4.05 11.01
N SER A 271 0.51 3.68 11.73
CA SER A 271 -0.24 2.42 11.57
C SER A 271 -1.64 2.64 11.00
N SER A 272 -2.02 3.88 10.67
CA SER A 272 -3.36 4.16 10.14
C SER A 272 -3.61 3.44 8.82
N VAL A 273 -4.85 2.98 8.65
CA VAL A 273 -5.37 2.33 7.46
C VAL A 273 -6.56 3.14 6.96
N TYR A 274 -6.67 3.26 5.65
CA TYR A 274 -7.80 3.90 4.98
C TYR A 274 -8.28 2.97 3.87
N SER A 275 -9.59 2.90 3.66
CA SER A 275 -10.18 2.25 2.49
C SER A 275 -10.69 3.29 1.50
N TYR A 276 -10.68 2.92 0.23
CA TYR A 276 -11.22 3.73 -0.87
C TYR A 276 -12.27 2.94 -1.63
N ASP A 277 -13.47 3.50 -1.72
CA ASP A 277 -14.56 2.96 -2.55
C ASP A 277 -14.58 3.68 -3.91
N PRO A 278 -14.27 2.97 -5.02
CA PRO A 278 -14.28 3.58 -6.35
C PRO A 278 -15.68 3.94 -6.86
N ASP A 279 -16.74 3.31 -6.36
CA ASP A 279 -18.11 3.58 -6.77
C ASP A 279 -18.66 4.86 -6.11
N ALA A 280 -18.33 5.08 -4.84
CA ALA A 280 -18.64 6.30 -4.12
C ALA A 280 -17.63 7.43 -4.41
N ASN A 281 -16.41 7.09 -4.81
CA ASN A 281 -15.24 7.98 -4.88
C ASN A 281 -14.94 8.62 -3.51
N GLU A 282 -14.92 7.80 -2.46
CA GLU A 282 -14.72 8.24 -1.07
C GLU A 282 -13.64 7.42 -0.38
N TRP A 283 -12.91 8.09 0.52
CA TRP A 283 -12.00 7.45 1.48
C TRP A 283 -12.67 7.37 2.84
N GLU A 284 -12.51 6.21 3.49
CA GLU A 284 -13.04 5.93 4.82
C GLU A 284 -11.91 5.62 5.80
N ASP A 285 -12.08 5.97 7.07
CA ASP A 285 -11.12 5.75 8.16
C ASP A 285 -11.65 4.89 9.31
N ASP A 286 -12.82 4.29 9.15
CA ASP A 286 -13.45 3.35 10.09
C ASP A 286 -12.86 1.93 10.02
N ILE A 287 -11.67 1.81 9.48
CA ILE A 287 -10.91 0.57 9.33
C ILE A 287 -9.93 0.41 10.48
N THR A 288 -9.88 -0.80 11.04
CA THR A 288 -8.92 -1.16 12.10
C THR A 288 -7.50 -0.81 11.69
N ALA A 289 -6.83 -0.02 12.51
CA ALA A 289 -5.43 0.35 12.29
C ALA A 289 -4.54 -0.90 12.24
N PHE A 290 -3.45 -0.84 11.48
CA PHE A 290 -2.48 -1.93 11.43
C PHE A 290 -1.93 -2.25 12.82
N GLU A 291 -2.15 -3.47 13.28
CA GLU A 291 -1.81 -3.91 14.66
C GLU A 291 -0.32 -4.19 14.86
N GLY A 292 0.42 -4.40 13.80
CA GLY A 292 1.88 -4.44 13.89
C GLY A 292 2.47 -3.08 14.23
N SER A 293 3.74 -3.05 14.57
CA SER A 293 4.44 -1.79 14.83
C SER A 293 4.34 -0.83 13.64
N SER A 294 4.08 0.45 13.89
CA SER A 294 4.08 1.50 12.87
C SER A 294 5.40 1.49 12.10
N ARG A 295 5.32 1.56 10.77
CA ARG A 295 6.44 1.31 9.88
C ARG A 295 6.34 2.00 8.54
N SER A 296 7.44 2.04 7.81
CA SER A 296 7.53 2.44 6.41
C SER A 296 8.36 1.44 5.61
N ASN A 297 8.35 1.57 4.28
CA ASN A 297 9.10 0.67 3.38
C ASN A 297 8.82 -0.83 3.66
N ALA A 298 7.61 -1.14 4.09
CA ALA A 298 7.07 -2.48 4.13
C ALA A 298 6.68 -2.94 2.72
N VAL A 299 6.31 -4.20 2.58
CA VAL A 299 5.65 -4.72 1.39
C VAL A 299 4.21 -5.10 1.71
N ALA A 300 3.33 -5.00 0.71
CA ALA A 300 1.99 -5.54 0.77
C ALA A 300 1.72 -6.42 -0.45
N PHE A 301 0.92 -7.46 -0.25
CA PHE A 301 0.49 -8.35 -1.31
C PHE A 301 -0.88 -8.96 -0.97
N VAL A 302 -1.59 -9.41 -1.99
CA VAL A 302 -2.90 -10.04 -1.83
C VAL A 302 -2.84 -11.45 -2.41
N VAL A 303 -3.26 -12.44 -1.64
CA VAL A 303 -3.39 -13.84 -2.07
C VAL A 303 -4.72 -14.38 -1.57
N SER A 304 -5.47 -15.02 -2.46
CA SER A 304 -6.78 -15.61 -2.13
C SER A 304 -7.73 -14.62 -1.45
N ASN A 305 -7.76 -13.40 -1.95
CA ASN A 305 -8.60 -12.29 -1.46
C ASN A 305 -8.32 -11.87 0.00
N LYS A 306 -7.13 -12.14 0.50
CA LYS A 306 -6.64 -11.70 1.80
C LYS A 306 -5.37 -10.87 1.60
N ALA A 307 -5.31 -9.69 2.21
CA ALA A 307 -4.13 -8.85 2.15
C ALA A 307 -3.12 -9.22 3.23
N TYR A 308 -1.87 -8.93 2.97
CA TYR A 308 -0.76 -9.14 3.89
C TYR A 308 0.16 -7.93 3.87
N ILE A 309 0.66 -7.56 5.05
CA ILE A 309 1.76 -6.60 5.21
C ILE A 309 2.92 -7.31 5.87
N ALA A 310 4.13 -7.16 5.32
CA ALA A 310 5.32 -7.81 5.83
C ALA A 310 6.51 -6.84 5.79
N THR A 311 7.53 -7.13 6.62
CA THR A 311 8.81 -6.41 6.61
C THR A 311 8.67 -4.91 6.92
N GLY A 312 9.62 -4.10 6.43
CA GLY A 312 9.63 -2.66 6.68
C GLY A 312 10.51 -2.26 7.86
N ARG A 313 10.47 -0.98 8.19
CA ARG A 313 11.28 -0.42 9.30
C ARG A 313 10.57 0.71 10.00
N ASN A 314 11.04 1.00 11.21
CA ASN A 314 10.85 2.28 11.87
C ASN A 314 12.22 2.90 12.25
N SER A 315 12.23 3.87 13.13
CA SER A 315 13.48 4.55 13.54
C SER A 315 14.45 3.65 14.32
N SER A 316 13.97 2.53 14.90
CA SER A 316 14.75 1.70 15.81
C SER A 316 15.09 0.32 15.27
N GLN A 317 14.31 -0.21 14.33
CA GLN A 317 14.50 -1.59 13.83
C GLN A 317 13.89 -1.81 12.46
N ARG A 318 14.30 -2.91 11.82
CA ARG A 318 13.63 -3.53 10.67
C ARG A 318 12.84 -4.75 11.14
N PHE A 319 11.83 -5.10 10.37
CA PHE A 319 10.87 -6.13 10.72
C PHE A 319 10.98 -7.35 9.80
N ASP A 320 10.62 -8.51 10.34
CA ASP A 320 10.41 -9.79 9.64
C ASP A 320 9.02 -10.36 9.90
N ASP A 321 8.20 -9.67 10.70
CA ASP A 321 6.83 -10.08 10.95
C ASP A 321 5.95 -9.94 9.70
N ILE A 322 4.92 -10.76 9.63
CA ILE A 322 3.88 -10.72 8.61
C ILE A 322 2.51 -10.73 9.27
N TRP A 323 1.61 -9.91 8.76
CA TRP A 323 0.25 -9.76 9.23
C TRP A 323 -0.72 -9.92 8.08
N SER A 324 -1.75 -10.74 8.25
CA SER A 324 -2.85 -10.83 7.29
C SER A 324 -3.99 -9.90 7.72
N PHE A 325 -4.71 -9.38 6.74
CA PHE A 325 -5.85 -8.50 6.92
C PHE A 325 -7.08 -9.06 6.22
N ASP A 326 -8.16 -9.17 6.97
CA ASP A 326 -9.49 -9.53 6.47
C ASP A 326 -10.43 -8.34 6.65
N PRO A 327 -10.77 -7.60 5.58
CA PRO A 327 -11.57 -6.39 5.69
C PRO A 327 -13.03 -6.62 6.09
N LEU A 328 -13.53 -7.86 5.96
CA LEU A 328 -14.91 -8.20 6.27
C LEU A 328 -15.08 -8.82 7.65
N ALA A 329 -13.98 -9.13 8.34
CA ALA A 329 -14.04 -9.63 9.70
C ALA A 329 -14.36 -8.50 10.69
N GLU A 330 -15.10 -8.81 11.74
CA GLU A 330 -15.19 -7.95 12.91
C GLU A 330 -13.82 -7.92 13.62
N TYR A 331 -13.48 -6.78 14.17
CA TYR A 331 -12.25 -6.63 14.95
C TYR A 331 -12.23 -7.58 16.15
N ASP A 332 -11.14 -8.30 16.35
CA ASP A 332 -10.92 -9.17 17.51
C ASP A 332 -9.58 -8.80 18.21
N GLU A 333 -9.65 -8.18 19.37
CA GLU A 333 -8.47 -7.77 20.14
C GLU A 333 -7.61 -8.92 20.70
N TYR A 334 -8.03 -10.16 20.50
CA TYR A 334 -7.39 -11.36 21.06
C TYR A 334 -6.74 -12.28 20.01
N ASP A 335 -6.71 -11.91 18.76
CA ASP A 335 -6.15 -12.73 17.65
C ASP A 335 -4.60 -12.72 17.61
#